data_ecec9d3e4e6a856a44df9b6783108872
#
_entry.id   ecec9d3e4e6a856a44df9b6783108872
#
_cell.length_a   1.000
_cell.length_b   1.000
_cell.length_c   1.000
_cell.angle_alpha   90.00
_cell.angle_beta   90.00
_cell.angle_gamma   90.00
#
_symmetry.space_group_name_H-M   'P 1'
#
loop_
_entity.id
_entity.type
_entity.pdbx_description
1 polymer ?
#
loop_
_entity_poly.entity_id
_entity_poly.type
_entity_poly.pdbx_seq_one_letter_code
_entity_poly.pdbx_strand_id
1 'polypeptide(L)'
;MRLFASVGLFVASMTIGAEVPEPKFRAVTVDDRIQIGYGVAVADVDGDGKPDIVLAAANQFVWYRNPSWEKFVLAENLTKLDNVCIAARDIDGDGKAEIAVGAGWNPSDTTNSGAVFYLNAPKDRTQKWEAITLPHVPTIHRMKWVEAPNGGFELLSVPLHGFGNKTSGEGEGVPIMTYRKPADPHQPWATNTLAKRWHKTHNLDYFGRVIWIASKEGIFQIERLPAQGVVTQLATNDAGGMGEVRSGNSHETNRFIAVIEPMHGTNVTLFTSLDLRNRNLLWARRVLDSSLVDGHALACGDLLGLGRDQIVAGWRAMGKAGVRVGIKVYTPLTNDLNEWRTTLVDDNTMACEDLCLADLNGDGKLDIVAAGRGTKNVKIYFNELGK
;
A
#
# COMPACT_ATOMS: atom_id res chain seq x y z
N MET A 1 77.82 -3.10 0.67
CA MET A 1 76.45 -3.61 0.37
C MET A 1 75.51 -2.77 1.20
N ARG A 2 74.88 -1.73 0.60
CA ARG A 2 73.97 -0.85 1.30
C ARG A 2 72.53 -1.26 0.91
N LEU A 3 71.70 -1.73 1.87
CA LEU A 3 70.30 -1.96 1.69
C LEU A 3 69.54 -0.62 1.72
N PHE A 4 68.79 -0.33 0.66
CA PHE A 4 67.76 0.72 0.64
C PHE A 4 66.44 0.10 1.01
N ALA A 5 65.86 0.52 2.14
CA ALA A 5 64.48 0.21 2.52
C ALA A 5 63.58 1.28 1.92
N SER A 6 62.73 0.91 0.96
CA SER A 6 61.66 1.77 0.44
C SER A 6 60.41 1.67 1.36
N VAL A 7 60.09 2.77 2.00
CA VAL A 7 58.84 2.95 2.73
C VAL A 7 57.76 3.31 1.71
N GLY A 8 56.84 2.37 1.44
CA GLY A 8 55.66 2.62 0.64
C GLY A 8 54.62 3.39 1.45
N LEU A 9 54.32 4.61 1.03
CA LEU A 9 53.24 5.42 1.59
C LEU A 9 51.90 4.88 1.05
N PHE A 10 51.12 4.17 1.86
CA PHE A 10 49.75 3.83 1.54
C PHE A 10 48.89 5.08 1.77
N VAL A 11 48.53 5.77 0.69
CA VAL A 11 47.45 6.78 0.72
C VAL A 11 46.13 6.03 0.67
N ALA A 12 45.49 5.93 1.80
CA ALA A 12 44.09 5.49 1.85
C ALA A 12 43.21 6.57 1.19
N SER A 13 42.78 6.29 -0.02
CA SER A 13 41.77 7.10 -0.70
C SER A 13 40.44 6.95 0.07
N MET A 14 40.12 7.93 0.93
CA MET A 14 38.79 8.09 1.46
C MET A 14 37.88 8.45 0.29
N THR A 15 37.14 7.48 -0.23
CA THR A 15 35.96 7.77 -1.06
C THR A 15 34.98 8.52 -0.16
N ILE A 16 34.88 9.83 -0.34
CA ILE A 16 33.77 10.61 0.19
C ILE A 16 32.50 9.99 -0.45
N GLY A 17 31.74 9.23 0.32
CA GLY A 17 30.45 8.70 -0.14
C GLY A 17 29.60 9.88 -0.62
N ALA A 18 29.01 9.77 -1.81
CA ALA A 18 28.12 10.79 -2.33
C ALA A 18 27.03 11.08 -1.28
N GLU A 19 26.82 12.35 -0.97
CA GLU A 19 25.78 12.77 -0.02
C GLU A 19 24.42 12.28 -0.52
N VAL A 20 23.64 11.65 0.37
CA VAL A 20 22.29 11.19 0.05
C VAL A 20 21.41 12.42 -0.19
N PRO A 21 20.85 12.60 -1.40
CA PRO A 21 20.07 13.78 -1.73
C PRO A 21 18.82 13.89 -0.86
N GLU A 22 18.36 15.10 -0.63
CA GLU A 22 17.09 15.35 0.05
C GLU A 22 15.93 15.24 -0.96
N PRO A 23 14.86 14.50 -0.64
CA PRO A 23 13.69 14.41 -1.51
C PRO A 23 13.01 15.79 -1.64
N LYS A 24 12.65 16.15 -2.88
CA LYS A 24 11.98 17.40 -3.21
C LYS A 24 10.73 17.11 -4.04
N PHE A 25 9.60 17.66 -3.61
CA PHE A 25 8.31 17.41 -4.25
C PHE A 25 7.57 18.71 -4.58
N ARG A 26 6.84 18.70 -5.70
CA ARG A 26 5.90 19.73 -6.09
C ARG A 26 4.47 19.19 -6.00
N ALA A 27 3.68 19.72 -5.10
CA ALA A 27 2.28 19.31 -4.91
C ALA A 27 1.37 19.88 -6.00
N VAL A 28 0.49 19.03 -6.53
CA VAL A 28 -0.59 19.38 -7.46
C VAL A 28 -1.89 18.78 -6.94
N THR A 29 -2.92 19.60 -6.79
CA THR A 29 -4.27 19.13 -6.47
C THR A 29 -4.95 18.64 -7.74
N VAL A 30 -5.34 17.36 -7.75
CA VAL A 30 -6.08 16.73 -8.86
C VAL A 30 -7.58 16.99 -8.73
N ASP A 31 -8.12 16.78 -7.53
CA ASP A 31 -9.53 17.01 -7.20
C ASP A 31 -9.65 17.43 -5.74
N ASP A 32 -10.38 18.50 -5.45
CA ASP A 32 -10.68 19.01 -4.10
C ASP A 32 -12.19 19.02 -3.78
N ARG A 33 -12.98 18.30 -4.61
CA ARG A 33 -14.44 18.24 -4.52
C ARG A 33 -14.97 16.84 -4.23
N ILE A 34 -14.11 15.90 -3.85
CA ILE A 34 -14.53 14.58 -3.39
C ILE A 34 -15.12 14.68 -1.97
N GLN A 35 -15.98 13.73 -1.60
CA GLN A 35 -16.50 13.70 -0.23
C GLN A 35 -15.50 13.10 0.75
N ILE A 36 -14.96 11.92 0.44
CA ILE A 36 -13.91 11.21 1.18
C ILE A 36 -13.07 10.46 0.17
N GLY A 37 -11.73 10.51 0.31
CA GLY A 37 -10.84 9.62 -0.41
C GLY A 37 -10.52 8.42 0.45
N TYR A 38 -11.07 7.24 0.15
CA TYR A 38 -10.88 6.03 0.95
C TYR A 38 -9.70 5.18 0.47
N GLY A 39 -9.60 4.92 -0.81
CA GLY A 39 -8.55 4.09 -1.38
C GLY A 39 -8.09 4.64 -2.73
N VAL A 40 -6.79 4.60 -3.00
CA VAL A 40 -6.19 5.06 -4.24
C VAL A 40 -5.33 3.99 -4.88
N ALA A 41 -5.40 3.87 -6.19
CA ALA A 41 -4.53 3.03 -7.01
C ALA A 41 -4.07 3.78 -8.25
N VAL A 42 -3.02 3.28 -8.88
CA VAL A 42 -2.51 3.79 -10.16
C VAL A 42 -2.41 2.63 -11.15
N ALA A 43 -3.00 2.82 -12.33
CA ALA A 43 -2.92 1.86 -13.44
C ALA A 43 -3.31 2.55 -14.73
N ASP A 44 -2.88 2.05 -15.88
CA ASP A 44 -3.34 2.50 -17.19
C ASP A 44 -4.78 2.01 -17.41
N VAL A 45 -5.75 2.93 -17.34
CA VAL A 45 -7.17 2.58 -17.42
C VAL A 45 -7.65 2.52 -18.87
N ASP A 46 -7.19 3.42 -19.76
CA ASP A 46 -7.68 3.51 -21.14
C ASP A 46 -6.74 2.88 -22.18
N GLY A 47 -5.54 2.46 -21.78
CA GLY A 47 -4.58 1.79 -22.65
C GLY A 47 -3.75 2.76 -23.49
N ASP A 48 -3.54 3.99 -23.01
CA ASP A 48 -2.70 4.98 -23.69
C ASP A 48 -1.21 4.89 -23.31
N GLY A 49 -0.85 3.95 -22.44
CA GLY A 49 0.50 3.70 -21.96
C GLY A 49 0.91 4.62 -20.79
N LYS A 50 -0.01 5.43 -20.25
CA LYS A 50 0.26 6.30 -19.11
C LYS A 50 -0.52 5.83 -17.86
N PRO A 51 0.09 5.92 -16.69
CA PRO A 51 -0.59 5.54 -15.46
C PRO A 51 -1.62 6.60 -15.04
N ASP A 52 -2.88 6.19 -14.92
CA ASP A 52 -4.00 6.99 -14.44
C ASP A 52 -4.18 6.81 -12.92
N ILE A 53 -4.87 7.76 -12.28
CA ILE A 53 -5.24 7.63 -10.86
C ILE A 53 -6.66 7.04 -10.77
N VAL A 54 -6.83 6.01 -9.94
CA VAL A 54 -8.13 5.38 -9.67
C VAL A 54 -8.46 5.55 -8.20
N LEU A 55 -9.68 6.00 -7.88
CA LEU A 55 -10.08 6.40 -6.53
C LEU A 55 -11.39 5.74 -6.10
N ALA A 56 -11.42 5.20 -4.89
CA ALA A 56 -12.64 4.92 -4.14
C ALA A 56 -13.00 6.17 -3.31
N ALA A 57 -13.94 6.98 -3.79
CA ALA A 57 -14.54 8.06 -3.02
C ALA A 57 -15.77 7.54 -2.25
N ALA A 58 -16.36 8.33 -1.36
CA ALA A 58 -17.45 7.86 -0.48
C ALA A 58 -18.56 7.11 -1.23
N ASN A 59 -19.09 7.68 -2.29
CA ASN A 59 -20.20 7.09 -3.05
C ASN A 59 -19.90 6.89 -4.55
N GLN A 60 -18.70 7.20 -5.00
CA GLN A 60 -18.26 7.05 -6.39
C GLN A 60 -16.94 6.30 -6.45
N PHE A 61 -16.77 5.46 -7.47
CA PHE A 61 -15.48 5.00 -7.97
C PHE A 61 -15.18 5.79 -9.21
N VAL A 62 -14.02 6.45 -9.26
CA VAL A 62 -13.65 7.35 -10.35
C VAL A 62 -12.22 7.09 -10.79
N TRP A 63 -11.89 7.55 -12.00
CA TRP A 63 -10.51 7.63 -12.43
C TRP A 63 -10.22 8.99 -13.06
N TYR A 64 -8.95 9.37 -13.04
CA TYR A 64 -8.44 10.64 -13.54
C TYR A 64 -7.41 10.33 -14.62
N ARG A 65 -7.70 10.74 -15.86
CA ARG A 65 -6.86 10.48 -17.02
C ARG A 65 -5.57 11.29 -17.00
N ASN A 66 -4.44 10.63 -17.09
CA ASN A 66 -3.14 11.26 -17.25
C ASN A 66 -2.96 11.75 -18.72
N PRO A 67 -2.43 12.96 -19.01
CA PRO A 67 -1.93 13.96 -18.06
C PRO A 67 -2.94 15.08 -17.73
N SER A 68 -4.15 15.01 -18.27
CA SER A 68 -5.15 16.07 -18.12
C SER A 68 -5.80 16.11 -16.74
N TRP A 69 -5.78 14.95 -16.04
CA TRP A 69 -6.49 14.70 -14.79
C TRP A 69 -8.00 14.90 -14.91
N GLU A 70 -8.52 14.74 -16.12
CA GLU A 70 -9.96 14.74 -16.36
C GLU A 70 -10.60 13.55 -15.63
N LYS A 71 -11.70 13.83 -14.91
CA LYS A 71 -12.39 12.88 -14.06
C LYS A 71 -13.48 12.13 -14.81
N PHE A 72 -13.48 10.81 -14.72
CA PHE A 72 -14.53 9.93 -15.22
C PHE A 72 -15.08 9.06 -14.08
N VAL A 73 -16.39 8.82 -14.09
CA VAL A 73 -17.07 7.99 -13.10
C VAL A 73 -17.14 6.54 -13.59
N LEU A 74 -16.48 5.63 -12.90
CA LEU A 74 -16.56 4.19 -13.16
C LEU A 74 -17.91 3.62 -12.71
N ALA A 75 -18.27 3.86 -11.45
CA ALA A 75 -19.54 3.45 -10.87
C ALA A 75 -19.89 4.37 -9.69
N GLU A 76 -21.18 4.44 -9.35
CA GLU A 76 -21.64 5.24 -8.22
C GLU A 76 -22.82 4.61 -7.51
N ASN A 77 -22.95 4.88 -6.20
CA ASN A 77 -24.07 4.45 -5.38
C ASN A 77 -24.34 2.93 -5.45
N LEU A 78 -23.26 2.10 -5.52
CA LEU A 78 -23.39 0.64 -5.58
C LEU A 78 -24.04 0.07 -4.31
N THR A 79 -23.86 0.76 -3.18
CA THR A 79 -24.49 0.43 -1.91
C THR A 79 -25.02 1.69 -1.23
N LYS A 80 -25.82 1.53 -0.17
CA LYS A 80 -26.30 2.65 0.65
C LYS A 80 -25.23 3.22 1.58
N LEU A 81 -24.16 2.47 1.83
CA LEU A 81 -23.03 2.83 2.67
C LEU A 81 -21.84 3.20 1.79
N ASP A 82 -20.82 3.78 2.40
CA ASP A 82 -19.63 4.25 1.71
C ASP A 82 -18.86 3.12 0.99
N ASN A 83 -18.12 3.51 0.00
CA ASN A 83 -17.05 2.68 -0.59
C ASN A 83 -15.86 2.60 0.38
N VAL A 84 -14.90 1.69 0.14
CA VAL A 84 -13.77 1.54 1.05
C VAL A 84 -12.44 1.23 0.36
N CYS A 85 -12.43 0.47 -0.71
CA CYS A 85 -11.18 0.06 -1.35
C CYS A 85 -11.34 -0.18 -2.85
N ILE A 86 -10.20 -0.18 -3.55
CA ILE A 86 -10.11 -0.39 -4.98
C ILE A 86 -8.83 -1.15 -5.32
N ALA A 87 -8.90 -2.03 -6.30
CA ALA A 87 -7.78 -2.73 -6.88
C ALA A 87 -7.82 -2.56 -8.40
N ALA A 88 -6.75 -2.04 -8.98
CA ALA A 88 -6.60 -1.82 -10.41
C ALA A 88 -5.28 -2.43 -10.90
N ARG A 89 -5.31 -3.19 -11.98
CA ARG A 89 -4.15 -3.82 -12.62
C ARG A 89 -4.53 -4.40 -13.98
N ASP A 90 -3.66 -4.33 -14.95
CA ASP A 90 -3.72 -5.16 -16.15
C ASP A 90 -3.42 -6.62 -15.74
N ILE A 91 -4.42 -7.50 -15.81
CA ILE A 91 -4.32 -8.91 -15.39
C ILE A 91 -4.31 -9.90 -16.55
N ASP A 92 -4.63 -9.45 -17.75
CA ASP A 92 -4.68 -10.30 -18.96
C ASP A 92 -3.66 -9.90 -20.04
N GLY A 93 -2.95 -8.78 -19.84
CA GLY A 93 -1.85 -8.33 -20.69
C GLY A 93 -2.31 -7.54 -21.93
N ASP A 94 -3.54 -6.99 -21.92
CA ASP A 94 -4.06 -6.17 -23.02
C ASP A 94 -3.62 -4.69 -22.93
N GLY A 95 -2.85 -4.34 -21.88
CA GLY A 95 -2.38 -2.98 -21.62
C GLY A 95 -3.38 -2.10 -20.89
N LYS A 96 -4.52 -2.64 -20.43
CA LYS A 96 -5.56 -1.90 -19.73
C LYS A 96 -5.89 -2.55 -18.38
N ALA A 97 -6.14 -1.71 -17.40
CA ALA A 97 -6.43 -2.20 -16.06
C ALA A 97 -7.82 -2.83 -15.92
N GLU A 98 -7.89 -3.98 -15.24
CA GLU A 98 -9.09 -4.53 -14.62
C GLU A 98 -9.25 -3.94 -13.24
N ILE A 99 -10.52 -3.58 -12.90
CA ILE A 99 -10.85 -2.89 -11.65
C ILE A 99 -11.83 -3.72 -10.83
N ALA A 100 -11.47 -3.95 -9.57
CA ALA A 100 -12.36 -4.51 -8.56
C ALA A 100 -12.49 -3.53 -7.38
N VAL A 101 -13.68 -3.46 -6.78
CA VAL A 101 -14.00 -2.45 -5.77
C VAL A 101 -14.72 -3.04 -4.57
N GLY A 102 -14.47 -2.45 -3.39
CA GLY A 102 -15.17 -2.76 -2.14
C GLY A 102 -16.03 -1.60 -1.68
N ALA A 103 -17.27 -1.89 -1.30
CA ALA A 103 -18.27 -0.93 -0.86
C ALA A 103 -19.07 -1.46 0.33
N GLY A 104 -20.09 -0.71 0.76
CA GLY A 104 -20.93 -1.12 1.89
C GLY A 104 -20.20 -1.02 3.23
N TRP A 105 -19.31 -0.04 3.37
CA TRP A 105 -18.40 0.08 4.51
C TRP A 105 -19.13 0.44 5.81
N ASN A 106 -19.14 -0.51 6.74
CA ASN A 106 -19.49 -0.28 8.13
C ASN A 106 -18.66 -1.21 9.03
N PRO A 107 -17.57 -0.72 9.63
CA PRO A 107 -16.69 -1.55 10.46
C PRO A 107 -17.35 -2.06 11.74
N SER A 108 -18.50 -1.50 12.13
CA SER A 108 -19.26 -1.92 13.32
C SER A 108 -20.30 -3.00 13.04
N ASP A 109 -20.69 -3.19 11.78
CA ASP A 109 -21.59 -4.28 11.37
C ASP A 109 -20.78 -5.42 10.75
N THR A 110 -20.31 -6.32 11.60
CA THR A 110 -19.48 -7.46 11.21
C THR A 110 -20.29 -8.64 10.64
N THR A 111 -21.57 -8.45 10.39
CA THR A 111 -22.47 -9.48 9.88
C THR A 111 -23.04 -9.17 8.51
N ASN A 112 -23.51 -7.93 8.28
CA ASN A 112 -24.27 -7.58 7.07
C ASN A 112 -23.58 -6.54 6.18
N SER A 113 -22.50 -5.87 6.66
CA SER A 113 -21.79 -4.85 5.89
C SER A 113 -20.89 -5.46 4.81
N GLY A 114 -20.37 -4.60 3.97
CA GLY A 114 -19.43 -4.97 2.91
C GLY A 114 -20.10 -5.46 1.63
N ALA A 115 -19.46 -5.22 0.52
CA ALA A 115 -19.79 -5.74 -0.80
C ALA A 115 -18.55 -5.71 -1.68
N VAL A 116 -18.39 -6.69 -2.54
CA VAL A 116 -17.27 -6.75 -3.51
C VAL A 116 -17.86 -6.79 -4.91
N PHE A 117 -17.32 -5.96 -5.79
CA PHE A 117 -17.70 -5.91 -7.20
C PHE A 117 -16.47 -5.99 -8.10
N TYR A 118 -16.64 -6.64 -9.23
CA TYR A 118 -15.80 -6.46 -10.39
C TYR A 118 -16.45 -5.44 -11.32
N LEU A 119 -15.72 -4.46 -11.79
CA LEU A 119 -16.22 -3.48 -12.74
C LEU A 119 -15.87 -3.94 -14.16
N ASN A 120 -16.87 -4.36 -14.90
CA ASN A 120 -16.75 -4.82 -16.27
C ASN A 120 -16.71 -3.60 -17.22
N ALA A 121 -15.56 -3.39 -17.85
CA ALA A 121 -15.28 -2.21 -18.64
C ALA A 121 -16.09 -2.19 -19.95
N PRO A 122 -16.77 -1.08 -20.31
CA PRO A 122 -17.31 -0.87 -21.63
C PRO A 122 -16.21 -0.64 -22.66
N LYS A 123 -16.56 -0.68 -23.95
CA LYS A 123 -15.63 -0.37 -25.04
C LYS A 123 -15.04 1.05 -24.92
N ASP A 124 -15.89 2.03 -24.61
CA ASP A 124 -15.49 3.40 -24.26
C ASP A 124 -15.36 3.48 -22.73
N ARG A 125 -14.14 3.41 -22.23
CA ARG A 125 -13.84 3.37 -20.79
C ARG A 125 -14.14 4.67 -20.05
N THR A 126 -14.48 5.75 -20.75
CA THR A 126 -14.94 7.00 -20.14
C THR A 126 -16.41 6.93 -19.68
N GLN A 127 -17.15 5.93 -20.15
CA GLN A 127 -18.52 5.65 -19.70
C GLN A 127 -18.52 4.89 -18.39
N LYS A 128 -19.69 4.82 -17.73
CA LYS A 128 -19.86 4.00 -16.52
C LYS A 128 -19.70 2.51 -16.84
N TRP A 129 -19.03 1.81 -15.93
CA TRP A 129 -18.77 0.39 -16.02
C TRP A 129 -19.88 -0.41 -15.35
N GLU A 130 -20.15 -1.59 -15.84
CA GLU A 130 -21.09 -2.52 -15.24
C GLU A 130 -20.50 -3.12 -13.95
N ALA A 131 -21.25 -3.09 -12.83
CA ALA A 131 -20.83 -3.66 -11.57
C ALA A 131 -21.35 -5.09 -11.43
N ILE A 132 -20.44 -6.07 -11.46
CA ILE A 132 -20.73 -7.49 -11.25
C ILE A 132 -20.45 -7.83 -9.79
N THR A 133 -21.49 -8.26 -9.05
CA THR A 133 -21.36 -8.63 -7.63
C THR A 133 -20.59 -9.93 -7.47
N LEU A 134 -19.58 -9.93 -6.58
CA LEU A 134 -18.77 -11.10 -6.23
C LEU A 134 -19.15 -11.62 -4.83
N PRO A 135 -18.93 -12.93 -4.54
CA PRO A 135 -19.03 -13.45 -3.19
C PRO A 135 -18.10 -12.69 -2.25
N HIS A 136 -18.57 -12.31 -1.08
CA HIS A 136 -17.78 -11.57 -0.11
C HIS A 136 -18.08 -12.01 1.33
N VAL A 137 -17.30 -11.49 2.23
CA VAL A 137 -17.54 -11.53 3.68
C VAL A 137 -17.71 -10.11 4.21
N PRO A 138 -18.41 -9.91 5.35
CA PRO A 138 -18.59 -8.59 5.94
C PRO A 138 -17.28 -7.85 6.16
N THR A 139 -17.38 -6.53 6.27
CA THR A 139 -16.29 -5.61 6.55
C THR A 139 -15.11 -5.71 5.56
N ILE A 140 -15.40 -5.93 4.25
CA ILE A 140 -14.34 -5.81 3.24
C ILE A 140 -13.57 -4.49 3.44
N HIS A 141 -12.23 -4.55 3.40
CA HIS A 141 -11.42 -3.39 3.77
C HIS A 141 -10.27 -3.11 2.79
N ARG A 142 -9.54 -4.14 2.37
CA ARG A 142 -8.46 -3.99 1.40
C ARG A 142 -8.50 -5.09 0.35
N MET A 143 -8.11 -4.73 -0.87
CA MET A 143 -8.00 -5.66 -1.99
C MET A 143 -6.79 -5.34 -2.86
N LYS A 144 -6.19 -6.37 -3.46
CA LYS A 144 -5.15 -6.22 -4.50
C LYS A 144 -5.23 -7.35 -5.51
N TRP A 145 -4.93 -7.08 -6.77
CA TRP A 145 -4.61 -8.12 -7.74
C TRP A 145 -3.21 -8.66 -7.46
N VAL A 146 -3.10 -9.95 -7.21
CA VAL A 146 -1.85 -10.63 -6.87
C VAL A 146 -1.58 -11.77 -7.83
N GLU A 147 -0.32 -12.09 -8.07
CA GLU A 147 0.07 -13.22 -8.92
C GLU A 147 -0.46 -14.53 -8.35
N ALA A 148 -1.08 -15.35 -9.19
CA ALA A 148 -1.53 -16.68 -8.82
C ALA A 148 -0.37 -17.68 -8.84
N PRO A 149 -0.32 -18.72 -7.96
CA PRO A 149 0.75 -19.71 -7.95
C PRO A 149 0.94 -20.46 -9.29
N ASN A 150 -0.15 -20.62 -10.04
CA ASN A 150 -0.19 -21.34 -11.32
C ASN A 150 -0.22 -20.39 -12.54
N GLY A 151 0.17 -19.13 -12.36
CA GLY A 151 0.19 -18.10 -13.40
C GLY A 151 -1.12 -17.29 -13.48
N GLY A 152 -1.00 -16.10 -14.10
CA GLY A 152 -2.07 -15.09 -14.13
C GLY A 152 -2.25 -14.40 -12.78
N PHE A 153 -3.43 -13.81 -12.57
CA PHE A 153 -3.74 -13.03 -11.37
C PHE A 153 -5.01 -13.52 -10.69
N GLU A 154 -5.08 -13.24 -9.38
CA GLU A 154 -6.27 -13.43 -8.55
C GLU A 154 -6.50 -12.15 -7.73
N LEU A 155 -7.76 -11.80 -7.51
CA LEU A 155 -8.13 -10.73 -6.59
C LEU A 155 -7.99 -11.25 -5.16
N LEU A 156 -7.10 -10.66 -4.38
CA LEU A 156 -6.95 -10.91 -2.94
C LEU A 156 -7.80 -9.93 -2.17
N SER A 157 -8.60 -10.42 -1.23
CA SER A 157 -9.42 -9.62 -0.32
C SER A 157 -9.02 -9.85 1.14
N VAL A 158 -8.96 -8.76 1.89
CA VAL A 158 -8.65 -8.72 3.32
C VAL A 158 -9.74 -7.93 4.03
N PRO A 159 -10.76 -8.60 4.58
CA PRO A 159 -11.76 -7.98 5.45
C PRO A 159 -11.14 -7.45 6.74
N LEU A 160 -11.78 -6.47 7.39
CA LEU A 160 -11.30 -5.94 8.68
C LEU A 160 -11.56 -6.93 9.82
N HIS A 161 -12.73 -7.56 9.84
CA HIS A 161 -13.16 -8.48 10.91
C HIS A 161 -13.59 -9.85 10.37
N GLY A 162 -13.54 -10.88 11.21
CA GLY A 162 -14.24 -12.12 10.99
C GLY A 162 -15.75 -11.95 11.14
N PHE A 163 -16.52 -12.91 10.61
CA PHE A 163 -17.98 -12.87 10.64
C PHE A 163 -18.52 -12.85 12.08
N GLY A 164 -19.38 -11.88 12.39
CA GLY A 164 -20.01 -11.75 13.71
C GLY A 164 -19.05 -11.31 14.84
N ASN A 165 -17.82 -10.91 14.53
CA ASN A 165 -16.88 -10.47 15.54
C ASN A 165 -17.35 -9.19 16.25
N LYS A 166 -16.94 -9.04 17.52
CA LYS A 166 -16.96 -7.73 18.17
C LYS A 166 -15.96 -6.78 17.48
N THR A 167 -16.22 -5.49 17.55
CA THR A 167 -15.32 -4.45 16.99
C THR A 167 -13.94 -4.44 17.62
N SER A 168 -13.80 -4.98 18.85
CA SER A 168 -12.50 -5.26 19.51
C SER A 168 -11.68 -6.37 18.82
N GLY A 169 -12.29 -7.13 17.88
CA GLY A 169 -11.67 -8.23 17.17
C GLY A 169 -11.68 -9.53 17.97
N GLU A 170 -12.76 -9.84 18.64
CA GLU A 170 -13.02 -11.14 19.29
C GLU A 170 -14.05 -11.91 18.48
N GLY A 171 -13.87 -13.22 18.31
CA GLY A 171 -14.79 -14.12 17.61
C GLY A 171 -14.11 -14.96 16.55
N GLU A 172 -14.68 -15.00 15.34
CA GLU A 172 -14.22 -15.80 14.21
C GLU A 172 -12.94 -15.23 13.56
N GLY A 173 -12.13 -16.10 12.97
CA GLY A 173 -10.98 -15.68 12.18
C GLY A 173 -11.41 -14.94 10.90
N VAL A 174 -10.66 -13.92 10.53
CA VAL A 174 -10.83 -13.18 9.26
C VAL A 174 -10.47 -14.09 8.09
N PRO A 175 -11.37 -14.35 7.13
CA PRO A 175 -11.05 -15.13 5.95
C PRO A 175 -10.27 -14.25 4.95
N ILE A 176 -9.01 -14.57 4.75
CA ILE A 176 -8.20 -14.00 3.66
C ILE A 176 -8.52 -14.80 2.40
N MET A 177 -9.16 -14.16 1.43
CA MET A 177 -9.72 -14.86 0.27
C MET A 177 -9.09 -14.42 -1.04
N THR A 178 -9.03 -15.34 -2.00
CA THR A 178 -8.75 -15.00 -3.40
C THR A 178 -9.93 -15.36 -4.29
N TYR A 179 -10.08 -14.58 -5.38
CA TYR A 179 -11.08 -14.78 -6.42
C TYR A 179 -10.37 -14.89 -7.76
N ARG A 180 -10.71 -15.91 -8.53
CA ARG A 180 -10.19 -16.09 -9.88
C ARG A 180 -11.22 -15.67 -10.91
N LYS A 181 -10.87 -14.64 -11.72
CA LYS A 181 -11.74 -14.14 -12.78
C LYS A 181 -11.92 -15.24 -13.86
N PRO A 182 -13.17 -15.64 -14.18
CA PRO A 182 -13.45 -16.50 -15.33
C PRO A 182 -13.28 -15.72 -16.63
N ALA A 183 -13.25 -16.41 -17.77
CA ALA A 183 -13.18 -15.77 -19.08
C ALA A 183 -14.37 -14.83 -19.34
N ASP A 184 -15.60 -15.28 -19.04
CA ASP A 184 -16.78 -14.43 -18.99
C ASP A 184 -17.01 -14.02 -17.51
N PRO A 185 -16.86 -12.71 -17.16
CA PRO A 185 -16.94 -12.27 -15.77
C PRO A 185 -18.31 -12.44 -15.13
N HIS A 186 -19.37 -12.73 -15.90
CA HIS A 186 -20.72 -13.01 -15.39
C HIS A 186 -20.86 -14.46 -14.88
N GLN A 187 -19.92 -15.34 -15.24
CA GLN A 187 -19.88 -16.68 -14.67
C GLN A 187 -19.39 -16.68 -13.21
N PRO A 188 -19.74 -17.69 -12.42
CA PRO A 188 -19.28 -17.75 -11.03
C PRO A 188 -17.75 -17.69 -10.90
N TRP A 189 -17.26 -16.80 -10.06
CA TRP A 189 -15.84 -16.70 -9.75
C TRP A 189 -15.43 -17.78 -8.74
N ALA A 190 -14.41 -18.54 -9.06
CA ALA A 190 -13.83 -19.49 -8.12
C ALA A 190 -13.16 -18.73 -6.96
N THR A 191 -13.45 -19.14 -5.73
CA THR A 191 -12.90 -18.55 -4.51
C THR A 191 -12.05 -19.57 -3.75
N ASN A 192 -11.02 -19.08 -3.07
CA ASN A 192 -10.20 -19.87 -2.16
C ASN A 192 -9.89 -19.07 -0.90
N THR A 193 -9.93 -19.72 0.27
CA THR A 193 -9.52 -19.13 1.55
C THR A 193 -8.08 -19.52 1.86
N LEU A 194 -7.19 -18.54 1.82
CA LEU A 194 -5.76 -18.74 2.09
C LEU A 194 -5.46 -18.94 3.57
N ALA A 195 -6.18 -18.21 4.41
CA ALA A 195 -6.05 -18.28 5.87
C ALA A 195 -7.34 -17.80 6.55
N LYS A 196 -7.59 -18.28 7.79
CA LYS A 196 -8.68 -17.83 8.66
C LYS A 196 -8.17 -17.90 10.11
N ARG A 197 -7.26 -17.00 10.47
CA ARG A 197 -6.53 -17.10 11.75
C ARG A 197 -6.64 -15.85 12.63
N TRP A 198 -6.59 -14.67 12.00
CA TRP A 198 -6.57 -13.40 12.73
C TRP A 198 -7.99 -12.89 12.95
N HIS A 199 -8.20 -12.15 14.01
CA HIS A 199 -9.56 -11.72 14.38
C HIS A 199 -9.85 -10.29 13.91
N LYS A 200 -8.78 -9.50 13.67
CA LYS A 200 -8.85 -8.17 13.07
C LYS A 200 -7.62 -7.91 12.22
N THR A 201 -7.83 -7.70 10.91
CA THR A 201 -6.76 -7.37 9.94
C THR A 201 -7.00 -5.97 9.39
N HIS A 202 -5.93 -5.26 9.01
CA HIS A 202 -6.09 -3.89 8.54
C HIS A 202 -5.60 -3.69 7.12
N ASN A 203 -4.35 -4.03 6.83
CA ASN A 203 -3.80 -3.86 5.50
C ASN A 203 -2.92 -5.05 5.08
N LEU A 204 -2.54 -5.03 3.83
CA LEU A 204 -1.70 -6.05 3.21
C LEU A 204 -0.64 -5.42 2.31
N ASP A 205 0.42 -6.16 2.08
CA ASP A 205 1.33 -5.94 0.96
C ASP A 205 1.67 -7.28 0.29
N TYR A 206 2.20 -7.24 -0.93
CA TYR A 206 2.65 -8.45 -1.59
C TYR A 206 3.85 -8.18 -2.51
N PHE A 207 4.70 -9.20 -2.63
CA PHE A 207 5.78 -9.23 -3.59
C PHE A 207 5.99 -10.67 -4.08
N GLY A 208 5.85 -10.87 -5.38
CA GLY A 208 5.88 -12.20 -5.97
C GLY A 208 4.84 -13.12 -5.31
N ARG A 209 5.31 -14.19 -4.66
CA ARG A 209 4.44 -15.17 -4.00
C ARG A 209 4.20 -14.92 -2.52
N VAL A 210 4.72 -13.84 -1.97
CA VAL A 210 4.64 -13.54 -0.55
C VAL A 210 3.65 -12.42 -0.31
N ILE A 211 2.71 -12.65 0.60
CA ILE A 211 1.73 -11.68 1.08
C ILE A 211 2.06 -11.39 2.55
N TRP A 212 2.14 -10.12 2.91
CA TRP A 212 2.21 -9.68 4.31
C TRP A 212 0.85 -9.15 4.75
N ILE A 213 0.45 -9.51 5.97
CA ILE A 213 -0.80 -9.07 6.60
C ILE A 213 -0.46 -8.36 7.89
N ALA A 214 -0.96 -7.12 8.03
CA ALA A 214 -1.00 -6.41 9.30
C ALA A 214 -2.29 -6.73 10.02
N SER A 215 -2.18 -7.13 11.29
CA SER A 215 -3.32 -7.55 12.11
C SER A 215 -3.19 -7.09 13.57
N LYS A 216 -4.27 -7.27 14.34
CA LYS A 216 -4.26 -7.09 15.79
C LYS A 216 -3.21 -7.98 16.46
N GLU A 217 -2.96 -9.15 15.94
CA GLU A 217 -2.02 -10.15 16.48
C GLU A 217 -0.57 -9.93 16.04
N GLY A 218 -0.32 -9.03 15.10
CA GLY A 218 1.02 -8.72 14.61
C GLY A 218 1.14 -8.73 13.09
N ILE A 219 2.36 -8.96 12.59
CA ILE A 219 2.66 -9.12 11.16
C ILE A 219 2.79 -10.60 10.84
N PHE A 220 2.15 -10.98 9.74
CA PHE A 220 2.20 -12.35 9.22
C PHE A 220 2.60 -12.35 7.75
N GLN A 221 3.33 -13.37 7.37
CA GLN A 221 3.67 -13.69 6.00
C GLN A 221 2.89 -14.93 5.57
N ILE A 222 2.24 -14.86 4.40
CA ILE A 222 1.65 -16.01 3.70
C ILE A 222 2.49 -16.25 2.46
N GLU A 223 3.24 -17.34 2.43
CA GLU A 223 3.93 -17.79 1.21
C GLU A 223 2.96 -18.64 0.38
N ARG A 224 2.67 -18.19 -0.83
CA ARG A 224 1.74 -18.86 -1.75
C ARG A 224 2.46 -19.93 -2.56
N LEU A 225 2.36 -21.19 -2.12
CA LEU A 225 2.86 -22.35 -2.83
C LEU A 225 1.73 -23.04 -3.62
N PRO A 226 2.02 -23.79 -4.71
CA PRO A 226 1.00 -24.46 -5.52
C PRO A 226 0.12 -25.44 -4.75
N ALA A 227 0.66 -26.12 -3.75
CA ALA A 227 -0.06 -27.14 -2.97
C ALA A 227 -0.75 -26.56 -1.72
N GLN A 228 -0.04 -25.75 -0.96
CA GLN A 228 -0.55 -25.14 0.29
C GLN A 228 0.29 -23.93 0.67
N GLY A 229 -0.36 -22.82 1.04
CA GLY A 229 0.34 -21.66 1.58
C GLY A 229 0.94 -21.93 2.96
N VAL A 230 2.14 -21.41 3.21
CA VAL A 230 2.79 -21.44 4.53
C VAL A 230 2.57 -20.10 5.21
N VAL A 231 2.06 -20.12 6.45
CA VAL A 231 1.84 -18.91 7.25
C VAL A 231 2.91 -18.85 8.33
N THR A 232 3.68 -17.76 8.33
CA THR A 232 4.72 -17.49 9.32
C THR A 232 4.42 -16.17 10.03
N GLN A 233 4.50 -16.16 11.36
CA GLN A 233 4.43 -14.93 12.15
C GLN A 233 5.82 -14.28 12.18
N LEU A 234 5.92 -13.02 11.76
CA LEU A 234 7.19 -12.26 11.74
C LEU A 234 7.38 -11.45 13.00
N ALA A 235 6.31 -10.90 13.55
CA ALA A 235 6.34 -10.12 14.77
C ALA A 235 5.02 -10.25 15.53
N THR A 236 5.13 -10.35 16.86
CA THR A 236 4.00 -10.18 17.78
C THR A 236 3.83 -8.71 18.13
N ASN A 237 2.63 -8.30 18.47
CA ASN A 237 2.40 -6.95 18.97
C ASN A 237 1.68 -6.97 20.32
N ASP A 238 2.40 -6.56 21.34
CA ASP A 238 1.86 -6.40 22.70
C ASP A 238 1.17 -5.03 22.90
N ALA A 239 1.23 -4.14 21.88
CA ALA A 239 0.85 -2.72 21.99
C ALA A 239 -0.40 -2.30 21.20
N GLY A 240 -1.30 -3.23 20.82
CA GLY A 240 -2.59 -2.85 20.22
C GLY A 240 -2.73 -3.04 18.71
N GLY A 241 -1.98 -3.95 18.13
CA GLY A 241 -2.09 -4.35 16.72
C GLY A 241 -1.20 -3.54 15.77
N MET A 242 -1.19 -3.95 14.52
CA MET A 242 -0.48 -3.27 13.43
C MET A 242 -1.47 -2.88 12.34
N GLY A 243 -1.39 -1.63 11.86
CA GLY A 243 -2.30 -1.08 10.86
C GLY A 243 -1.80 -1.28 9.45
N GLU A 244 -0.73 -0.61 9.11
CA GLU A 244 -0.15 -0.64 7.77
C GLU A 244 1.07 -1.56 7.73
N VAL A 245 1.29 -2.21 6.58
CA VAL A 245 2.48 -3.02 6.31
C VAL A 245 2.93 -2.83 4.87
N ARG A 246 4.22 -2.57 4.66
CA ARG A 246 4.85 -2.52 3.33
C ARG A 246 6.24 -3.16 3.40
N SER A 247 6.58 -3.90 2.36
CA SER A 247 7.94 -4.41 2.16
C SER A 247 8.77 -3.41 1.37
N GLY A 248 10.02 -3.24 1.75
CA GLY A 248 10.97 -2.40 1.04
C GLY A 248 12.29 -3.13 0.81
N ASN A 249 13.08 -2.65 -0.17
CA ASN A 249 14.41 -3.13 -0.45
C ASN A 249 15.44 -2.26 0.29
N SER A 250 16.43 -2.87 0.94
CA SER A 250 17.50 -2.13 1.58
C SER A 250 18.67 -1.88 0.62
N HIS A 251 19.31 -2.91 0.13
CA HIS A 251 20.35 -2.88 -0.88
C HIS A 251 20.53 -4.31 -1.40
N GLU A 252 20.78 -4.46 -2.69
CA GLU A 252 20.93 -5.77 -3.35
C GLU A 252 19.70 -6.68 -3.13
N THR A 253 19.81 -7.69 -2.27
CA THR A 253 18.77 -8.70 -2.03
C THR A 253 18.10 -8.59 -0.67
N ASN A 254 18.54 -7.64 0.17
CA ASN A 254 18.02 -7.49 1.52
C ASN A 254 16.68 -6.74 1.52
N ARG A 255 15.76 -7.16 2.38
CA ARG A 255 14.44 -6.57 2.55
C ARG A 255 14.21 -6.13 3.98
N PHE A 256 13.39 -5.11 4.11
CA PHE A 256 12.82 -4.69 5.38
C PHE A 256 11.29 -4.68 5.29
N ILE A 257 10.63 -4.64 6.44
CA ILE A 257 9.18 -4.41 6.54
C ILE A 257 8.97 -3.10 7.30
N ALA A 258 8.25 -2.18 6.69
CA ALA A 258 7.77 -0.97 7.33
C ALA A 258 6.33 -1.15 7.81
N VAL A 259 6.00 -0.61 8.97
CA VAL A 259 4.70 -0.77 9.61
C VAL A 259 4.27 0.53 10.28
N ILE A 260 2.96 0.79 10.31
CA ILE A 260 2.37 1.76 11.24
C ILE A 260 1.76 1.00 12.41
N GLU A 261 2.19 1.32 13.64
CA GLU A 261 1.72 0.70 14.88
C GLU A 261 1.58 1.73 16.03
N PRO A 262 0.68 1.45 17.02
CA PRO A 262 -0.38 0.44 16.95
C PRO A 262 -1.32 0.70 15.73
N MET A 263 -2.34 -0.13 15.54
CA MET A 263 -3.31 0.09 14.46
C MET A 263 -3.91 1.51 14.54
N HIS A 264 -3.82 2.30 13.45
CA HIS A 264 -4.09 3.75 13.41
C HIS A 264 -3.23 4.55 14.41
N GLY A 265 -1.99 4.12 14.61
CA GLY A 265 -1.14 4.63 15.68
C GLY A 265 -0.24 5.78 15.31
N THR A 266 0.80 5.87 16.12
CA THR A 266 1.74 6.99 16.09
C THR A 266 3.08 6.64 15.47
N ASN A 267 3.43 5.34 15.44
CA ASN A 267 4.78 4.92 15.12
C ASN A 267 4.92 4.45 13.68
N VAL A 268 5.96 4.94 13.02
CA VAL A 268 6.54 4.27 11.85
C VAL A 268 7.65 3.37 12.35
N THR A 269 7.49 2.07 12.17
CA THR A 269 8.39 1.05 12.69
C THR A 269 9.01 0.25 11.56
N LEU A 270 10.30 0.00 11.67
CA LEU A 270 11.10 -0.82 10.78
C LEU A 270 11.33 -2.19 11.40
N PHE A 271 11.14 -3.24 10.62
CA PHE A 271 11.56 -4.60 10.93
C PHE A 271 12.62 -5.04 9.92
N THR A 272 13.77 -5.47 10.40
CA THR A 272 14.87 -5.99 9.58
C THR A 272 15.18 -7.43 9.97
N SER A 273 15.42 -8.30 8.99
CA SER A 273 15.81 -9.68 9.27
C SER A 273 17.25 -9.74 9.80
N LEU A 274 17.45 -10.43 10.92
CA LEU A 274 18.77 -10.65 11.52
C LEU A 274 19.53 -11.82 10.87
N ASP A 275 18.82 -12.72 10.17
CA ASP A 275 19.43 -13.86 9.47
C ASP A 275 18.63 -14.24 8.23
N LEU A 276 19.13 -13.88 7.07
CA LEU A 276 18.54 -14.17 5.77
C LEU A 276 18.60 -15.65 5.37
N ARG A 277 19.38 -16.48 6.08
CA ARG A 277 19.61 -17.91 5.76
C ARG A 277 18.74 -18.85 6.58
N ASN A 278 18.12 -18.37 7.65
CA ASN A 278 17.34 -19.18 8.56
C ASN A 278 15.84 -18.88 8.46
N ARG A 279 15.02 -19.89 8.23
CA ARG A 279 13.55 -19.78 8.19
C ARG A 279 12.91 -19.41 9.53
N ASN A 280 13.63 -19.55 10.65
CA ASN A 280 13.26 -19.00 11.96
C ASN A 280 13.73 -17.54 12.05
N LEU A 281 13.14 -16.69 11.25
CA LEU A 281 13.49 -15.27 11.09
C LEU A 281 13.29 -14.54 12.43
N LEU A 282 14.40 -14.20 13.09
CA LEU A 282 14.40 -13.18 14.11
C LEU A 282 14.42 -11.82 13.39
N TRP A 283 13.41 -11.02 13.67
CA TRP A 283 13.30 -9.66 13.13
C TRP A 283 13.63 -8.65 14.22
N ALA A 284 14.59 -7.77 13.95
CA ALA A 284 14.85 -6.62 14.81
C ALA A 284 13.79 -5.56 14.57
N ARG A 285 13.17 -5.05 15.65
CA ARG A 285 12.19 -3.97 15.62
C ARG A 285 12.84 -2.65 16.00
N ARG A 286 12.60 -1.61 15.20
CA ARG A 286 13.08 -0.25 15.44
C ARG A 286 12.01 0.78 15.10
N VAL A 287 11.68 1.67 16.02
CA VAL A 287 10.81 2.81 15.78
C VAL A 287 11.64 3.93 15.13
N LEU A 288 11.22 4.38 13.96
CA LEU A 288 11.83 5.49 13.23
C LEU A 288 11.21 6.84 13.63
N ASP A 289 9.90 6.86 13.84
CA ASP A 289 9.14 8.05 14.21
C ASP A 289 7.97 7.65 15.10
N SER A 290 7.61 8.48 16.07
CA SER A 290 6.46 8.29 16.97
C SER A 290 5.51 9.50 16.98
N SER A 291 5.60 10.36 15.96
CA SER A 291 4.88 11.64 15.93
C SER A 291 3.62 11.65 15.06
N LEU A 292 3.27 10.55 14.40
CA LEU A 292 2.04 10.46 13.64
C LEU A 292 0.82 10.51 14.59
N VAL A 293 -0.31 11.00 14.08
CA VAL A 293 -1.58 10.92 14.81
C VAL A 293 -2.64 10.34 13.87
N ASP A 294 -3.13 9.14 14.18
CA ASP A 294 -3.97 8.33 13.30
C ASP A 294 -3.24 8.05 11.96
N GLY A 295 -2.05 7.44 12.05
CA GLY A 295 -1.26 6.99 10.90
C GLY A 295 -2.04 5.95 10.10
N HIS A 296 -2.17 6.14 8.77
CA HIS A 296 -3.09 5.33 7.98
C HIS A 296 -2.61 4.99 6.57
N ALA A 297 -1.60 5.67 6.06
CA ALA A 297 -1.08 5.44 4.72
C ALA A 297 0.42 5.13 4.77
N LEU A 298 0.87 4.14 4.00
CA LEU A 298 2.26 3.70 3.97
C LEU A 298 2.62 3.18 2.58
N ALA A 299 3.79 3.55 2.08
CA ALA A 299 4.40 2.96 0.88
C ALA A 299 5.91 2.86 1.03
N CYS A 300 6.54 1.95 0.27
CA CYS A 300 7.98 1.85 0.11
C CYS A 300 8.34 1.91 -1.37
N GLY A 301 9.41 2.61 -1.74
CA GLY A 301 9.92 2.68 -3.10
C GLY A 301 11.18 3.52 -3.21
N ASP A 302 11.97 3.29 -4.23
CA ASP A 302 13.21 4.05 -4.50
C ASP A 302 12.90 5.40 -5.15
N LEU A 303 12.50 6.38 -4.33
CA LEU A 303 12.20 7.75 -4.76
C LEU A 303 13.43 8.53 -5.22
N LEU A 304 14.60 8.13 -4.77
CA LEU A 304 15.84 8.89 -4.93
C LEU A 304 16.84 8.23 -5.89
N GLY A 305 16.52 7.06 -6.45
CA GLY A 305 17.41 6.32 -7.34
C GLY A 305 18.66 5.77 -6.63
N LEU A 306 18.52 5.41 -5.34
CA LEU A 306 19.64 4.95 -4.50
C LEU A 306 19.84 3.43 -4.53
N GLY A 307 19.00 2.69 -5.25
CA GLY A 307 18.95 1.22 -5.20
C GLY A 307 18.46 0.68 -3.86
N ARG A 308 17.83 1.54 -3.04
CA ARG A 308 17.18 1.21 -1.77
C ARG A 308 15.96 2.08 -1.55
N ASP A 309 14.92 1.50 -0.98
CA ASP A 309 13.63 2.17 -0.85
C ASP A 309 13.60 3.17 0.31
N GLN A 310 12.89 4.26 0.08
CA GLN A 310 12.41 5.17 1.11
C GLN A 310 11.05 4.69 1.59
N ILE A 311 10.71 5.06 2.84
CA ILE A 311 9.38 4.84 3.41
C ILE A 311 8.59 6.15 3.32
N VAL A 312 7.38 6.10 2.79
CA VAL A 312 6.44 7.23 2.76
C VAL A 312 5.30 6.90 3.71
N ALA A 313 5.05 7.78 4.69
CA ALA A 313 3.95 7.59 5.63
C ALA A 313 3.06 8.82 5.71
N GLY A 314 1.74 8.60 5.76
CA GLY A 314 0.71 9.60 5.90
C GLY A 314 -0.14 9.40 7.15
N TRP A 315 -0.65 10.50 7.72
CA TRP A 315 -1.55 10.49 8.87
C TRP A 315 -2.73 11.44 8.67
N ARG A 316 -3.84 11.20 9.38
CA ARG A 316 -5.14 11.78 9.01
C ARG A 316 -5.96 12.41 10.13
N ALA A 317 -5.51 12.42 11.38
CA ALA A 317 -6.25 12.98 12.51
C ALA A 317 -6.46 14.48 12.37
N MET A 318 -7.45 14.89 11.60
CA MET A 318 -7.82 16.27 11.39
C MET A 318 -8.86 16.73 12.42
N GLY A 319 -8.82 18.04 12.77
CA GLY A 319 -9.81 18.65 13.67
C GLY A 319 -9.52 18.51 15.16
N LYS A 320 -8.40 17.89 15.55
CA LYS A 320 -7.91 17.90 16.94
C LYS A 320 -7.01 19.12 17.15
N ALA A 321 -7.25 19.87 18.24
CA ALA A 321 -6.45 21.05 18.56
C ALA A 321 -4.95 20.71 18.67
N GLY A 322 -4.11 21.47 17.97
CA GLY A 322 -2.65 21.28 17.94
C GLY A 322 -2.16 20.11 17.09
N VAL A 323 -3.04 19.33 16.43
CA VAL A 323 -2.67 18.25 15.55
C VAL A 323 -2.69 18.72 14.10
N ARG A 324 -1.58 18.49 13.39
CA ARG A 324 -1.46 18.72 11.94
C ARG A 324 -1.50 17.37 11.25
N VAL A 325 -2.03 17.33 10.03
CA VAL A 325 -2.03 16.16 9.15
C VAL A 325 -0.93 16.29 8.10
N GLY A 326 -0.58 15.23 7.39
CA GLY A 326 0.43 15.35 6.33
C GLY A 326 1.05 14.03 5.88
N ILE A 327 2.18 14.19 5.19
CA ILE A 327 2.99 13.09 4.64
C ILE A 327 4.47 13.34 4.96
N LYS A 328 5.18 12.30 5.35
CA LYS A 328 6.63 12.28 5.54
C LYS A 328 7.30 11.22 4.67
N VAL A 329 8.54 11.50 4.29
CA VAL A 329 9.46 10.52 3.69
C VAL A 329 10.58 10.24 4.68
N TYR A 330 10.87 8.96 4.89
CA TYR A 330 12.01 8.47 5.67
C TYR A 330 13.03 7.89 4.70
N THR A 331 14.21 8.50 4.66
CA THR A 331 15.29 8.14 3.75
C THR A 331 16.39 7.42 4.52
N PRO A 332 16.74 6.17 4.17
CA PRO A 332 17.92 5.52 4.76
C PRO A 332 19.18 6.19 4.28
N LEU A 333 20.05 6.60 5.21
CA LEU A 333 21.32 7.25 4.89
C LEU A 333 22.43 6.23 4.66
N THR A 334 22.29 5.03 5.25
CA THR A 334 23.27 3.93 5.16
C THR A 334 22.61 2.65 4.64
N ASN A 335 23.40 1.77 4.01
CA ASN A 335 22.91 0.51 3.44
C ASN A 335 22.48 -0.50 4.53
N ASP A 336 23.03 -0.39 5.73
CA ASP A 336 22.68 -1.22 6.89
C ASP A 336 21.40 -0.75 7.62
N LEU A 337 20.75 0.30 7.11
CA LEU A 337 19.53 0.90 7.64
C LEU A 337 19.66 1.46 9.06
N ASN A 338 20.88 1.77 9.51
CA ASN A 338 21.11 2.27 10.87
C ASN A 338 20.84 3.77 11.02
N GLU A 339 20.91 4.54 9.93
CA GLU A 339 20.70 5.98 9.96
C GLU A 339 19.60 6.38 8.98
N TRP A 340 18.69 7.25 9.42
CA TRP A 340 17.54 7.70 8.66
C TRP A 340 17.35 9.21 8.78
N ARG A 341 16.99 9.85 7.67
CA ARG A 341 16.55 11.24 7.62
C ARG A 341 15.04 11.26 7.40
N THR A 342 14.35 12.16 8.11
CA THR A 342 12.91 12.40 7.94
C THR A 342 12.71 13.73 7.23
N THR A 343 11.94 13.74 6.14
CA THR A 343 11.57 14.93 5.37
C THR A 343 10.05 15.08 5.35
N LEU A 344 9.55 16.26 5.68
CA LEU A 344 8.13 16.59 5.60
C LEU A 344 7.78 16.94 4.14
N VAL A 345 6.83 16.22 3.55
CA VAL A 345 6.36 16.42 2.16
C VAL A 345 5.09 17.26 2.11
N ASP A 346 4.13 16.97 2.98
CA ASP A 346 2.91 17.77 3.11
C ASP A 346 2.71 18.21 4.55
N ASP A 347 2.42 19.49 4.72
CA ASP A 347 2.20 20.12 6.00
C ASP A 347 0.78 20.66 6.10
N ASN A 348 -0.12 19.83 6.65
CA ASN A 348 -1.49 20.18 7.01
C ASN A 348 -2.46 20.41 5.83
N THR A 349 -2.15 19.87 4.62
CA THR A 349 -3.03 19.99 3.47
C THR A 349 -3.52 18.64 2.93
N MET A 350 -3.09 17.52 3.56
CA MET A 350 -3.45 16.15 3.24
C MET A 350 -3.69 15.34 4.52
N ALA A 351 -4.96 15.14 4.88
CA ALA A 351 -5.36 14.16 5.90
C ALA A 351 -5.34 12.76 5.26
N CYS A 352 -4.14 12.19 5.15
CA CYS A 352 -3.84 11.07 4.25
C CYS A 352 -4.50 9.77 4.70
N GLU A 353 -5.49 9.31 3.94
CA GLU A 353 -6.19 8.04 4.16
C GLU A 353 -5.48 6.89 3.47
N ASP A 354 -5.02 7.12 2.24
CA ASP A 354 -4.30 6.13 1.45
C ASP A 354 -3.33 6.83 0.50
N LEU A 355 -2.25 6.15 0.13
CA LEU A 355 -1.29 6.63 -0.84
C LEU A 355 -0.65 5.49 -1.63
N CYS A 356 -0.17 5.82 -2.83
CA CYS A 356 0.65 4.92 -3.64
C CYS A 356 1.76 5.69 -4.36
N LEU A 357 2.73 4.95 -4.89
CA LEU A 357 3.88 5.47 -5.62
C LEU A 357 3.80 5.01 -7.08
N ALA A 358 4.02 5.94 -8.01
CA ALA A 358 4.11 5.65 -9.45
C ALA A 358 4.86 6.77 -10.16
N ASP A 359 5.53 6.47 -11.27
CA ASP A 359 6.06 7.49 -12.19
C ASP A 359 4.92 7.97 -13.09
N LEU A 360 4.32 9.13 -12.75
CA LEU A 360 3.16 9.67 -13.46
C LEU A 360 3.53 10.55 -14.65
N ASN A 361 4.76 11.03 -14.69
CA ASN A 361 5.21 11.97 -15.72
C ASN A 361 6.22 11.35 -16.70
N GLY A 362 6.60 10.09 -16.49
CA GLY A 362 7.53 9.35 -17.35
C GLY A 362 8.98 9.79 -17.23
N ASP A 363 9.38 10.41 -16.09
CA ASP A 363 10.76 10.88 -15.88
C ASP A 363 11.65 9.83 -15.17
N GLY A 364 11.12 8.64 -14.91
CA GLY A 364 11.82 7.52 -14.29
C GLY A 364 11.89 7.61 -12.78
N LYS A 365 11.19 8.56 -12.14
CA LYS A 365 11.15 8.74 -10.69
C LYS A 365 9.75 8.51 -10.17
N LEU A 366 9.67 7.90 -9.00
CA LEU A 366 8.37 7.68 -8.36
C LEU A 366 7.83 8.99 -7.77
N ASP A 367 6.60 9.33 -8.14
CA ASP A 367 5.77 10.37 -7.53
C ASP A 367 4.91 9.77 -6.43
N ILE A 368 4.34 10.60 -5.56
CA ILE A 368 3.40 10.19 -4.52
C ILE A 368 1.99 10.62 -4.95
N VAL A 369 1.04 9.68 -4.99
CA VAL A 369 -0.39 9.95 -5.13
C VAL A 369 -1.04 9.73 -3.78
N ALA A 370 -1.80 10.69 -3.28
CA ALA A 370 -2.45 10.62 -1.99
C ALA A 370 -3.93 11.02 -2.04
N ALA A 371 -4.75 10.30 -1.29
CA ALA A 371 -6.17 10.57 -1.10
C ALA A 371 -6.45 10.98 0.35
N GLY A 372 -7.18 12.10 0.52
CA GLY A 372 -7.44 12.70 1.81
C GLY A 372 -8.84 12.40 2.33
N ARG A 373 -8.92 11.92 3.59
CA ARG A 373 -10.19 11.72 4.28
C ARG A 373 -10.81 13.03 4.74
N GLY A 374 -10.16 13.71 5.66
CA GLY A 374 -10.64 14.96 6.24
C GLY A 374 -10.47 16.17 5.33
N THR A 375 -9.43 16.20 4.52
CA THR A 375 -9.14 17.25 3.54
C THR A 375 -9.94 17.11 2.25
N LYS A 376 -10.58 15.96 2.00
CA LYS A 376 -11.50 15.71 0.87
C LYS A 376 -10.88 16.03 -0.48
N ASN A 377 -9.64 15.62 -0.68
CA ASN A 377 -8.86 15.91 -1.88
C ASN A 377 -8.05 14.71 -2.38
N VAL A 378 -7.62 14.82 -3.63
CA VAL A 378 -6.61 13.95 -4.24
C VAL A 378 -5.47 14.85 -4.70
N LYS A 379 -4.24 14.48 -4.35
CA LYS A 379 -3.04 15.20 -4.75
C LYS A 379 -1.98 14.29 -5.33
N ILE A 380 -1.18 14.86 -6.21
CA ILE A 380 0.09 14.31 -6.67
C ILE A 380 1.19 15.17 -6.06
N TYR A 381 2.24 14.53 -5.57
CA TYR A 381 3.50 15.16 -5.21
C TYR A 381 4.54 14.68 -6.21
N PHE A 382 4.75 15.48 -7.27
CA PHE A 382 5.73 15.18 -8.31
C PHE A 382 7.14 15.27 -7.74
N ASN A 383 7.93 14.24 -7.97
CA ASN A 383 9.32 14.18 -7.56
C ASN A 383 10.17 15.10 -8.42
N GLU A 384 10.76 16.13 -7.82
CA GLU A 384 11.60 17.13 -8.49
C GLU A 384 13.10 16.94 -8.20
N LEU A 385 13.51 15.74 -7.83
CA LEU A 385 14.92 15.44 -7.61
C LEU A 385 15.74 15.75 -8.86
N GLY A 386 16.77 16.59 -8.71
CA GLY A 386 17.65 16.97 -9.83
C GLY A 386 17.10 18.04 -10.78
N LYS A 387 15.98 18.70 -10.43
CA LYS A 387 15.42 19.88 -11.15
C LYS A 387 15.78 21.17 -10.44
#